data_ee249e1ca93983f8cf76bb2dcd275d74
#
_entry.id   ee249e1ca93983f8cf76bb2dcd275d74
#
_cell.length_a   1.000
_cell.length_b   1.000
_cell.length_c   1.000
_cell.angle_alpha   90.00
_cell.angle_beta   90.00
_cell.angle_gamma   90.00
#
_symmetry.space_group_name_H-M   'P 1'
#
loop_
_entity.id
_entity.type
_entity.pdbx_description
1 polymer ?
#
loop_
_entity_poly.entity_id
_entity_poly.type
_entity_poly.pdbx_seq_one_letter_code
_entity_poly.pdbx_strand_id
1 'polypeptide(L)'
;MDFFNKSMEPVKRCLEDAKMDIRNIDDVVLVGGSSRIPKVQELLQNMFVGKELCKGINPDEAVAYGAAVQAAVLNGNQSLKLQDFTLSDDNVLPLSLGTNVERKLMEVMIPRNTKIPTKQNRTFLTCHDNQSSVHCGVFEGENELTKDNNHLGGFSIRDIPPAPKGVAKVDVCFSIDANGILNVSAEVMSTGQKKEITIKR
;
A
#
# COMPACT_ATOMS: atom_id res chain seq x y z
N MET A 1 17.99 -9.00 -23.62
CA MET A 1 17.81 -7.53 -23.56
C MET A 1 16.52 -7.16 -22.80
N ASP A 2 15.43 -7.90 -22.96
CA ASP A 2 14.11 -7.55 -22.43
C ASP A 2 14.05 -7.50 -20.88
N PHE A 3 14.67 -8.46 -20.17
CA PHE A 3 14.66 -8.49 -18.71
C PHE A 3 15.36 -7.30 -18.04
N PHE A 4 16.46 -6.82 -18.62
CA PHE A 4 17.15 -5.64 -18.08
C PHE A 4 16.32 -4.37 -18.23
N ASN A 5 15.64 -4.20 -19.36
CA ASN A 5 14.74 -3.07 -19.55
C ASN A 5 13.54 -3.15 -18.60
N LYS A 6 12.98 -4.35 -18.39
CA LYS A 6 11.91 -4.56 -17.41
C LYS A 6 12.34 -4.23 -15.98
N SER A 7 13.60 -4.42 -15.62
CA SER A 7 14.09 -4.05 -14.29
C SER A 7 14.13 -2.53 -14.03
N MET A 8 14.02 -1.71 -15.07
CA MET A 8 13.93 -0.25 -14.93
C MET A 8 12.49 0.26 -14.70
N GLU A 9 11.48 -0.57 -14.98
CA GLU A 9 10.07 -0.18 -14.76
C GLU A 9 9.75 0.14 -13.29
N PRO A 10 10.22 -0.66 -12.28
CA PRO A 10 10.04 -0.30 -10.87
C PRO A 10 10.66 1.05 -10.51
N VAL A 11 11.82 1.41 -11.10
CA VAL A 11 12.48 2.69 -10.83
C VAL A 11 11.62 3.86 -11.34
N LYS A 12 11.10 3.75 -12.56
CA LYS A 12 10.20 4.76 -13.14
C LYS A 12 8.94 4.92 -12.29
N ARG A 13 8.31 3.79 -11.93
CA ARG A 13 7.11 3.77 -11.10
C ARG A 13 7.34 4.41 -9.72
N CYS A 14 8.49 4.16 -9.09
CA CYS A 14 8.86 4.83 -7.84
C CYS A 14 8.91 6.35 -7.98
N LEU A 15 9.51 6.86 -9.05
CA LEU A 15 9.58 8.31 -9.31
C LEU A 15 8.20 8.91 -9.57
N GLU A 16 7.37 8.23 -10.36
CA GLU A 16 5.98 8.61 -10.63
C GLU A 16 5.14 8.66 -9.34
N ASP A 17 5.22 7.61 -8.52
CA ASP A 17 4.51 7.53 -7.25
C ASP A 17 4.94 8.62 -6.27
N ALA A 18 6.24 8.92 -6.22
CA ALA A 18 6.80 10.00 -5.42
C ALA A 18 6.49 11.39 -6.00
N LYS A 19 5.99 11.46 -7.25
CA LYS A 19 5.84 12.71 -8.03
C LYS A 19 7.15 13.51 -8.08
N MET A 20 8.27 12.79 -8.15
CA MET A 20 9.60 13.38 -8.19
C MET A 20 10.17 13.40 -9.60
N ASP A 21 10.75 14.54 -9.96
CA ASP A 21 11.55 14.62 -11.18
C ASP A 21 12.91 13.95 -10.92
N ILE A 22 13.39 13.18 -11.89
CA ILE A 22 14.68 12.49 -11.84
C ILE A 22 15.87 13.44 -11.55
N ARG A 23 15.74 14.71 -11.93
CA ARG A 23 16.72 15.76 -11.68
C ARG A 23 16.85 16.12 -10.20
N ASN A 24 15.80 15.88 -9.42
CA ASN A 24 15.74 16.16 -7.97
C ASN A 24 16.26 15.02 -7.12
N ILE A 25 16.74 13.92 -7.73
CA ILE A 25 17.42 12.84 -7.02
C ILE A 25 18.87 13.29 -6.75
N ASP A 26 19.29 13.28 -5.51
CA ASP A 26 20.65 13.67 -5.15
C ASP A 26 21.64 12.54 -5.40
N ASP A 27 21.34 11.34 -4.89
CA ASP A 27 22.23 10.18 -4.94
C ASP A 27 21.50 8.94 -5.47
N VAL A 28 22.21 8.11 -6.23
CA VAL A 28 21.76 6.79 -6.68
C VAL A 28 22.62 5.72 -6.01
N VAL A 29 22.09 5.11 -4.96
CA VAL A 29 22.78 4.10 -4.16
C VAL A 29 22.49 2.70 -4.67
N LEU A 30 23.54 1.92 -4.95
CA LEU A 30 23.44 0.54 -5.42
C LEU A 30 23.42 -0.45 -4.26
N VAL A 31 22.39 -1.28 -4.17
CA VAL A 31 22.21 -2.29 -3.12
C VAL A 31 21.85 -3.64 -3.74
N GLY A 32 22.39 -4.73 -3.18
CA GLY A 32 22.20 -6.09 -3.64
C GLY A 32 23.13 -6.51 -4.77
N GLY A 33 23.46 -7.81 -4.83
CA GLY A 33 24.46 -8.37 -5.76
C GLY A 33 24.15 -8.14 -7.24
N SER A 34 22.87 -8.15 -7.62
CA SER A 34 22.44 -7.89 -9.00
C SER A 34 22.75 -6.46 -9.49
N SER A 35 22.93 -5.51 -8.57
CA SER A 35 23.34 -4.15 -8.93
C SER A 35 24.77 -4.06 -9.47
N ARG A 36 25.56 -5.13 -9.32
CA ARG A 36 26.91 -5.25 -9.91
C ARG A 36 26.90 -5.56 -11.40
N ILE A 37 25.77 -5.98 -11.96
CA ILE A 37 25.65 -6.33 -13.37
C ILE A 37 25.93 -5.08 -14.22
N PRO A 38 26.94 -5.10 -15.12
CA PRO A 38 27.33 -3.89 -15.86
C PRO A 38 26.17 -3.28 -16.65
N LYS A 39 25.29 -4.11 -17.23
CA LYS A 39 24.14 -3.63 -17.99
C LYS A 39 23.10 -2.92 -17.13
N VAL A 40 22.90 -3.35 -15.89
CA VAL A 40 22.02 -2.66 -14.92
C VAL A 40 22.61 -1.29 -14.58
N GLN A 41 23.93 -1.23 -14.31
CA GLN A 41 24.60 0.03 -14.03
C GLN A 41 24.56 0.99 -15.22
N GLU A 42 24.79 0.49 -16.44
CA GLU A 42 24.69 1.28 -17.66
C GLU A 42 23.28 1.89 -17.84
N LEU A 43 22.23 1.10 -17.64
CA LEU A 43 20.86 1.57 -17.75
C LEU A 43 20.51 2.63 -16.69
N LEU A 44 20.95 2.42 -15.46
CA LEU A 44 20.79 3.42 -14.39
C LEU A 44 21.59 4.70 -14.71
N GLN A 45 22.84 4.58 -15.15
CA GLN A 45 23.66 5.74 -15.51
C GLN A 45 23.04 6.55 -16.66
N ASN A 46 22.43 5.86 -17.64
CA ASN A 46 21.73 6.52 -18.73
C ASN A 46 20.40 7.17 -18.29
N MET A 47 19.75 6.61 -17.27
CA MET A 47 18.52 7.18 -16.72
C MET A 47 18.82 8.41 -15.86
N PHE A 48 19.85 8.34 -15.01
CA PHE A 48 20.25 9.41 -14.08
C PHE A 48 21.43 10.20 -14.66
N VAL A 49 21.22 10.81 -15.83
CA VAL A 49 22.28 11.58 -16.52
C VAL A 49 22.86 12.68 -15.63
N GLY A 50 24.18 12.72 -15.55
CA GLY A 50 24.92 13.71 -14.74
C GLY A 50 25.06 13.36 -13.25
N LYS A 51 24.57 12.18 -12.83
CA LYS A 51 24.72 11.66 -11.47
C LYS A 51 25.67 10.47 -11.47
N GLU A 52 26.54 10.39 -10.46
CA GLU A 52 27.38 9.21 -10.26
C GLU A 52 26.62 8.16 -9.43
N LEU A 53 26.78 6.88 -9.81
CA LEU A 53 26.28 5.78 -9.01
C LEU A 53 27.11 5.60 -7.75
N CYS A 54 26.51 5.70 -6.57
CA CYS A 54 27.20 5.54 -5.29
C CYS A 54 27.65 4.09 -5.11
N LYS A 55 28.98 3.87 -5.12
CA LYS A 55 29.63 2.57 -4.95
C LYS A 55 30.44 2.47 -3.66
N GLY A 56 30.29 3.42 -2.75
CA GLY A 56 31.08 3.54 -1.52
C GLY A 56 30.82 2.46 -0.48
N ILE A 57 29.68 1.74 -0.58
CA ILE A 57 29.34 0.63 0.28
C ILE A 57 29.29 -0.63 -0.56
N ASN A 58 29.74 -1.77 -0.01
CA ASN A 58 29.62 -3.06 -0.65
C ASN A 58 28.12 -3.39 -0.83
N PRO A 59 27.60 -3.51 -2.06
CA PRO A 59 26.17 -3.74 -2.30
C PRO A 59 25.64 -5.03 -1.65
N ASP A 60 26.46 -6.05 -1.50
CA ASP A 60 26.09 -7.34 -0.92
C ASP A 60 25.92 -7.25 0.61
N GLU A 61 26.61 -6.31 1.27
CA GLU A 61 26.68 -6.16 2.72
C GLU A 61 25.86 -4.97 3.23
N ALA A 62 25.44 -4.06 2.37
CA ALA A 62 24.80 -2.79 2.73
C ALA A 62 23.59 -2.99 3.65
N VAL A 63 22.77 -4.00 3.40
CA VAL A 63 21.57 -4.31 4.22
C VAL A 63 21.98 -4.78 5.61
N ALA A 64 23.00 -5.63 5.71
CA ALA A 64 23.49 -6.12 7.00
C ALA A 64 24.10 -4.99 7.85
N TYR A 65 24.84 -4.07 7.24
CA TYR A 65 25.34 -2.89 7.93
C TYR A 65 24.21 -1.98 8.41
N GLY A 66 23.20 -1.73 7.56
CA GLY A 66 22.04 -0.94 7.94
C GLY A 66 21.27 -1.56 9.10
N ALA A 67 21.04 -2.88 9.06
CA ALA A 67 20.39 -3.63 10.13
C ALA A 67 21.19 -3.55 11.47
N ALA A 68 22.51 -3.64 11.40
CA ALA A 68 23.37 -3.51 12.59
C ALA A 68 23.29 -2.10 13.20
N VAL A 69 23.27 -1.06 12.37
CA VAL A 69 23.09 0.33 12.83
C VAL A 69 21.72 0.51 13.49
N GLN A 70 20.65 0.01 12.86
CA GLN A 70 19.30 0.08 13.41
C GLN A 70 19.20 -0.67 14.74
N ALA A 71 19.77 -1.86 14.85
CA ALA A 71 19.81 -2.62 16.10
C ALA A 71 20.53 -1.84 17.22
N ALA A 72 21.63 -1.17 16.89
CA ALA A 72 22.36 -0.34 17.86
C ALA A 72 21.51 0.85 18.35
N VAL A 73 20.77 1.51 17.45
CA VAL A 73 19.83 2.59 17.80
C VAL A 73 18.72 2.09 18.72
N LEU A 74 18.08 0.96 18.37
CA LEU A 74 17.00 0.36 19.15
C LEU A 74 17.46 -0.10 20.54
N ASN A 75 18.72 -0.52 20.68
CA ASN A 75 19.33 -0.88 21.95
C ASN A 75 19.79 0.32 22.79
N GLY A 76 19.51 1.56 22.33
CA GLY A 76 19.85 2.77 23.08
C GLY A 76 21.34 3.07 23.09
N ASN A 77 22.11 2.66 22.08
CA ASN A 77 23.51 2.98 21.98
C ASN A 77 23.68 4.50 21.77
N GLN A 78 24.21 5.19 22.76
CA GLN A 78 24.39 6.65 22.79
C GLN A 78 25.72 7.10 22.19
N SER A 79 26.34 6.34 21.27
CA SER A 79 27.57 6.83 20.65
C SER A 79 27.30 8.14 19.89
N LEU A 80 28.24 9.08 19.96
CA LEU A 80 28.14 10.40 19.32
C LEU A 80 27.79 10.32 17.80
N LYS A 81 28.13 9.21 17.14
CA LYS A 81 27.83 8.97 15.73
C LYS A 81 26.38 8.57 15.47
N LEU A 82 25.63 8.13 16.50
CA LEU A 82 24.24 7.65 16.38
C LEU A 82 23.23 8.62 17.01
N GLN A 83 23.67 9.63 17.76
CA GLN A 83 22.79 10.56 18.46
C GLN A 83 21.88 11.36 17.51
N ASP A 84 22.38 11.70 16.33
CA ASP A 84 21.63 12.45 15.31
C ASP A 84 21.01 11.54 14.24
N PHE A 85 21.15 10.21 14.40
CA PHE A 85 20.59 9.25 13.45
C PHE A 85 19.13 8.95 13.81
N THR A 86 18.22 9.42 12.96
CA THR A 86 16.80 9.10 13.06
C THR A 86 16.38 8.36 11.81
N LEU A 87 15.99 7.09 11.97
CA LEU A 87 15.31 6.35 10.91
C LEU A 87 13.81 6.52 11.12
N SER A 88 13.18 7.25 10.22
CA SER A 88 11.72 7.31 10.14
C SER A 88 11.26 6.30 9.11
N ASP A 89 10.66 5.21 9.57
CA ASP A 89 10.06 4.20 8.68
C ASP A 89 8.60 4.59 8.46
N ASP A 90 8.31 5.06 7.25
CA ASP A 90 6.94 5.32 6.82
C ASP A 90 6.35 4.03 6.25
N ASN A 91 5.72 3.23 7.10
CA ASN A 91 4.92 2.11 6.64
C ASN A 91 3.78 2.61 5.75
N VAL A 92 3.80 2.24 4.48
CA VAL A 92 2.78 2.58 3.51
C VAL A 92 2.14 1.33 2.92
N LEU A 93 0.91 1.46 2.46
CA LEU A 93 0.23 0.37 1.76
C LEU A 93 0.84 0.15 0.38
N PRO A 94 1.29 -1.07 0.05
CA PRO A 94 1.88 -1.37 -1.26
C PRO A 94 0.85 -1.39 -2.39
N LEU A 95 -0.42 -1.71 -2.07
CA LEU A 95 -1.54 -1.77 -3.00
C LEU A 95 -2.79 -1.14 -2.38
N SER A 96 -3.66 -0.61 -3.23
CA SER A 96 -4.94 -0.06 -2.82
C SER A 96 -5.85 -1.12 -2.20
N LEU A 97 -6.58 -0.74 -1.17
CA LEU A 97 -7.62 -1.55 -0.53
C LEU A 97 -8.99 -0.99 -0.87
N GLY A 98 -9.92 -1.87 -1.21
CA GLY A 98 -11.25 -1.45 -1.60
C GLY A 98 -12.32 -2.51 -1.38
N THR A 99 -13.55 -2.11 -1.69
CA THR A 99 -14.73 -2.96 -1.64
C THR A 99 -15.42 -3.03 -3.01
N ASN A 100 -16.33 -3.99 -3.17
CA ASN A 100 -17.09 -4.12 -4.40
C ASN A 100 -18.29 -3.18 -4.45
N VAL A 101 -18.48 -2.53 -5.58
CA VAL A 101 -19.70 -1.81 -5.93
C VAL A 101 -20.37 -2.56 -7.09
N GLU A 102 -21.68 -2.74 -7.02
CA GLU A 102 -22.48 -3.46 -8.03
C GLU A 102 -21.90 -4.85 -8.40
N ARG A 103 -21.22 -5.49 -7.45
CA ARG A 103 -20.59 -6.82 -7.55
C ARG A 103 -19.44 -6.94 -8.57
N LYS A 104 -19.07 -5.88 -9.30
CA LYS A 104 -18.08 -5.97 -10.37
C LYS A 104 -16.95 -4.97 -10.26
N LEU A 105 -17.25 -3.74 -9.86
CA LEU A 105 -16.25 -2.67 -9.76
C LEU A 105 -15.64 -2.63 -8.37
N MET A 106 -14.36 -2.32 -8.31
CA MET A 106 -13.65 -2.05 -7.07
C MET A 106 -13.73 -0.56 -6.74
N GLU A 107 -14.35 -0.25 -5.63
CA GLU A 107 -14.32 1.09 -5.06
C GLU A 107 -13.15 1.18 -4.08
N VAL A 108 -12.16 2.00 -4.39
CA VAL A 108 -10.97 2.17 -3.56
C VAL A 108 -11.34 2.93 -2.28
N MET A 109 -11.10 2.29 -1.15
CA MET A 109 -11.29 2.88 0.18
C MET A 109 -10.01 3.51 0.72
N ILE A 110 -8.89 2.81 0.61
CA ILE A 110 -7.57 3.30 1.02
C ILE A 110 -6.64 3.13 -0.18
N PRO A 111 -6.18 4.22 -0.80
CA PRO A 111 -5.25 4.16 -1.93
C PRO A 111 -3.89 3.57 -1.53
N ARG A 112 -3.17 3.00 -2.51
CA ARG A 112 -1.76 2.63 -2.34
C ARG A 112 -0.92 3.85 -1.91
N ASN A 113 0.22 3.61 -1.31
CA ASN A 113 1.11 4.62 -0.77
C ASN A 113 0.51 5.48 0.37
N THR A 114 -0.67 5.11 0.90
CA THR A 114 -1.22 5.74 2.10
C THR A 114 -0.43 5.26 3.32
N LYS A 115 0.01 6.19 4.17
CA LYS A 115 0.68 5.89 5.43
C LYS A 115 -0.26 5.15 6.38
N ILE A 116 0.26 4.15 7.09
CA ILE A 116 -0.45 3.44 8.14
C ILE A 116 0.14 3.80 9.52
N PRO A 117 -0.65 3.80 10.59
CA PRO A 117 -2.07 3.42 10.64
C PRO A 117 -3.00 4.45 9.99
N THR A 118 -4.11 3.96 9.42
CA THR A 118 -5.11 4.82 8.78
C THR A 118 -6.51 4.25 8.91
N LYS A 119 -7.52 5.12 8.77
CA LYS A 119 -8.94 4.75 8.82
C LYS A 119 -9.72 5.58 7.81
N GLN A 120 -10.55 4.92 6.99
CA GLN A 120 -11.40 5.56 6.00
C GLN A 120 -12.82 5.00 6.09
N ASN A 121 -13.79 5.89 6.03
CA ASN A 121 -15.21 5.57 6.05
C ASN A 121 -15.85 6.04 4.75
N ARG A 122 -16.82 5.26 4.25
CA ARG A 122 -17.66 5.67 3.13
C ARG A 122 -19.06 5.07 3.26
N THR A 123 -20.06 5.89 2.99
CA THR A 123 -21.46 5.46 2.99
C THR A 123 -21.86 4.97 1.60
N PHE A 124 -22.41 3.78 1.54
CA PHE A 124 -22.99 3.16 0.35
C PHE A 124 -24.50 3.13 0.45
N LEU A 125 -25.16 3.19 -0.71
CA LEU A 125 -26.59 3.13 -0.84
C LEU A 125 -27.04 1.80 -1.43
N THR A 126 -28.25 1.35 -1.12
CA THR A 126 -28.84 0.17 -1.74
C THR A 126 -29.08 0.39 -3.23
N CYS A 127 -28.82 -0.65 -4.05
CA CYS A 127 -28.94 -0.60 -5.52
C CYS A 127 -30.29 -1.06 -6.04
N HIS A 128 -31.13 -1.69 -5.19
CA HIS A 128 -32.43 -2.23 -5.56
C HIS A 128 -33.48 -1.88 -4.51
N ASP A 129 -34.75 -1.82 -4.95
CA ASP A 129 -35.90 -1.69 -4.04
C ASP A 129 -35.95 -2.91 -3.12
N ASN A 130 -36.26 -2.65 -1.85
CA ASN A 130 -36.42 -3.70 -0.81
C ASN A 130 -35.20 -4.62 -0.69
N GLN A 131 -34.01 -4.12 -0.94
CA GLN A 131 -32.77 -4.88 -0.82
C GLN A 131 -32.54 -5.29 0.64
N SER A 132 -32.64 -6.58 0.95
CA SER A 132 -32.58 -7.14 2.30
C SER A 132 -31.14 -7.48 2.76
N SER A 133 -30.14 -7.42 1.87
CA SER A 133 -28.76 -7.74 2.21
C SER A 133 -27.75 -6.94 1.38
N VAL A 134 -26.60 -6.69 1.99
CA VAL A 134 -25.41 -6.12 1.31
C VAL A 134 -24.23 -7.03 1.55
N HIS A 135 -23.52 -7.38 0.48
CA HIS A 135 -22.25 -8.11 0.57
C HIS A 135 -21.10 -7.11 0.45
N CYS A 136 -20.23 -7.11 1.46
CA CYS A 136 -19.00 -6.32 1.49
C CYS A 136 -17.82 -7.26 1.23
N GLY A 137 -17.33 -7.31 0.00
CA GLY A 137 -16.09 -7.99 -0.35
C GLY A 137 -14.90 -7.06 -0.11
N VAL A 138 -13.79 -7.62 0.30
CA VAL A 138 -12.54 -6.88 0.56
C VAL A 138 -11.51 -7.30 -0.47
N PHE A 139 -10.97 -6.33 -1.20
CA PHE A 139 -10.05 -6.55 -2.31
C PHE A 139 -8.79 -5.70 -2.16
N GLU A 140 -7.70 -6.20 -2.73
CA GLU A 140 -6.42 -5.52 -2.83
C GLU A 140 -5.95 -5.51 -4.27
N GLY A 141 -5.55 -4.35 -4.78
CA GLY A 141 -5.01 -4.19 -6.14
C GLY A 141 -5.36 -2.85 -6.76
N GLU A 142 -4.96 -2.68 -8.02
CA GLU A 142 -5.10 -1.43 -8.77
C GLU A 142 -6.04 -1.56 -9.98
N ASN A 143 -6.66 -2.72 -10.17
CA ASN A 143 -7.55 -2.95 -11.30
C ASN A 143 -8.97 -2.44 -11.01
N GLU A 144 -9.64 -1.94 -12.02
CA GLU A 144 -11.01 -1.43 -11.91
C GLU A 144 -12.02 -2.55 -11.56
N LEU A 145 -11.78 -3.75 -12.10
CA LEU A 145 -12.67 -4.89 -11.89
C LEU A 145 -12.20 -5.71 -10.67
N THR A 146 -13.14 -6.06 -9.79
CA THR A 146 -12.85 -6.86 -8.59
C THR A 146 -12.27 -8.23 -8.90
N LYS A 147 -12.65 -8.85 -10.03
CA LYS A 147 -12.15 -10.17 -10.44
C LYS A 147 -10.66 -10.19 -10.77
N ASP A 148 -10.09 -9.04 -11.12
CA ASP A 148 -8.70 -8.88 -11.51
C ASP A 148 -7.82 -8.40 -10.35
N ASN A 149 -8.42 -8.26 -9.14
CA ASN A 149 -7.76 -7.91 -7.90
C ASN A 149 -7.72 -9.11 -6.95
N ASN A 150 -6.83 -9.07 -5.97
CA ASN A 150 -6.72 -10.10 -4.94
C ASN A 150 -7.89 -10.01 -3.94
N HIS A 151 -8.69 -11.06 -3.83
CA HIS A 151 -9.78 -11.13 -2.86
C HIS A 151 -9.25 -11.55 -1.49
N LEU A 152 -9.33 -10.66 -0.51
CA LEU A 152 -8.83 -10.88 0.85
C LEU A 152 -9.86 -11.52 1.78
N GLY A 153 -11.15 -11.39 1.47
CA GLY A 153 -12.25 -11.90 2.28
C GLY A 153 -13.52 -11.08 2.11
N GLY A 154 -14.50 -11.35 2.94
CA GLY A 154 -15.75 -10.58 2.89
C GLY A 154 -16.81 -11.10 3.85
N PHE A 155 -17.88 -10.34 4.01
CA PHE A 155 -19.03 -10.68 4.84
C PHE A 155 -20.32 -10.09 4.25
N SER A 156 -21.45 -10.56 4.73
CA SER A 156 -22.76 -10.01 4.35
C SER A 156 -23.51 -9.52 5.58
N ILE A 157 -24.09 -8.34 5.48
CA ILE A 157 -25.13 -7.87 6.39
C ILE A 157 -26.48 -8.28 5.78
N ARG A 158 -27.35 -8.84 6.59
CA ARG A 158 -28.68 -9.28 6.21
C ARG A 158 -29.73 -8.48 7.00
N ASP A 159 -30.99 -8.74 6.71
CA ASP A 159 -32.12 -8.15 7.44
C ASP A 159 -32.13 -6.61 7.43
N ILE A 160 -31.73 -6.04 6.29
CA ILE A 160 -31.87 -4.60 6.04
C ILE A 160 -33.38 -4.31 5.86
N PRO A 161 -33.95 -3.33 6.57
CA PRO A 161 -35.34 -2.98 6.44
C PRO A 161 -35.73 -2.65 4.99
N PRO A 162 -36.92 -3.07 4.51
CA PRO A 162 -37.41 -2.75 3.18
C PRO A 162 -37.42 -1.22 2.98
N ALA A 163 -36.84 -0.77 1.90
CA ALA A 163 -36.81 0.65 1.52
C ALA A 163 -36.63 0.77 -0.01
N PRO A 164 -37.03 1.88 -0.62
CA PRO A 164 -36.74 2.15 -2.02
C PRO A 164 -35.22 2.18 -2.28
N LYS A 165 -34.83 1.88 -3.52
CA LYS A 165 -33.44 2.02 -4.00
C LYS A 165 -32.85 3.39 -3.59
N GLY A 166 -31.62 3.39 -3.08
CA GLY A 166 -30.91 4.59 -2.69
C GLY A 166 -31.30 5.19 -1.35
N VAL A 167 -32.23 4.59 -0.61
CA VAL A 167 -32.67 5.12 0.70
C VAL A 167 -31.90 4.49 1.86
N ALA A 168 -31.77 3.17 1.89
CA ALA A 168 -31.01 2.50 2.95
C ALA A 168 -29.50 2.76 2.79
N LYS A 169 -28.90 3.19 3.88
CA LYS A 169 -27.49 3.59 3.97
C LYS A 169 -26.68 2.57 4.75
N VAL A 170 -25.55 2.17 4.20
CA VAL A 170 -24.58 1.29 4.85
C VAL A 170 -23.25 2.00 4.93
N ASP A 171 -22.77 2.24 6.14
CA ASP A 171 -21.49 2.88 6.38
C ASP A 171 -20.40 1.82 6.46
N VAL A 172 -19.43 1.88 5.54
CA VAL A 172 -18.32 0.92 5.45
C VAL A 172 -17.05 1.60 5.91
N CYS A 173 -16.37 0.98 6.88
CA CYS A 173 -15.15 1.46 7.48
C CYS A 173 -14.01 0.48 7.21
N PHE A 174 -12.92 0.99 6.65
CA PHE A 174 -11.64 0.31 6.53
C PHE A 174 -10.66 0.93 7.52
N SER A 175 -10.10 0.13 8.41
CA SER A 175 -9.10 0.56 9.40
C SER A 175 -7.92 -0.38 9.37
N ILE A 176 -6.73 0.17 9.17
CA ILE A 176 -5.47 -0.61 9.21
C ILE A 176 -4.60 -0.06 10.33
N ASP A 177 -4.07 -0.94 11.15
CA ASP A 177 -3.19 -0.58 12.26
C ASP A 177 -1.72 -0.47 11.85
N ALA A 178 -0.85 -0.08 12.80
CA ALA A 178 0.59 0.04 12.59
C ALA A 178 1.28 -1.30 12.24
N ASN A 179 0.64 -2.43 12.54
CA ASN A 179 1.14 -3.77 12.23
C ASN A 179 0.65 -4.29 10.87
N GLY A 180 -0.12 -3.47 10.13
CA GLY A 180 -0.70 -3.88 8.85
C GLY A 180 -1.95 -4.75 8.96
N ILE A 181 -2.54 -4.91 10.16
CA ILE A 181 -3.77 -5.67 10.36
C ILE A 181 -4.95 -4.82 9.89
N LEU A 182 -5.69 -5.34 8.91
CA LEU A 182 -6.86 -4.69 8.35
C LEU A 182 -8.14 -5.15 9.06
N ASN A 183 -8.90 -4.21 9.60
CA ASN A 183 -10.25 -4.42 10.08
C ASN A 183 -11.24 -3.72 9.14
N VAL A 184 -12.23 -4.45 8.64
CA VAL A 184 -13.30 -3.90 7.80
C VAL A 184 -14.63 -4.13 8.49
N SER A 185 -15.38 -3.06 8.71
CA SER A 185 -16.71 -3.12 9.28
C SER A 185 -17.72 -2.42 8.39
N ALA A 186 -18.96 -2.88 8.47
CA ALA A 186 -20.08 -2.21 7.82
C ALA A 186 -21.26 -2.14 8.80
N GLU A 187 -21.97 -1.01 8.78
CA GLU A 187 -23.09 -0.72 9.68
C GLU A 187 -24.29 -0.19 8.88
N VAL A 188 -25.46 -0.76 9.13
CA VAL A 188 -26.72 -0.27 8.57
C VAL A 188 -27.19 0.91 9.42
N MET A 189 -27.17 2.11 8.87
CA MET A 189 -27.43 3.38 9.60
C MET A 189 -28.81 3.45 10.24
N SER A 190 -29.83 2.79 9.66
CA SER A 190 -31.20 2.80 10.18
C SER A 190 -31.43 1.88 11.38
N THR A 191 -30.64 0.81 11.51
CA THR A 191 -30.84 -0.21 12.55
C THR A 191 -29.69 -0.30 13.54
N GLY A 192 -28.52 0.26 13.22
CA GLY A 192 -27.28 0.11 13.98
C GLY A 192 -26.67 -1.29 13.86
N GLN A 193 -27.22 -2.16 13.01
CA GLN A 193 -26.67 -3.49 12.80
C GLN A 193 -25.30 -3.41 12.16
N LYS A 194 -24.31 -4.00 12.84
CA LYS A 194 -22.91 -3.97 12.44
C LYS A 194 -22.35 -5.37 12.23
N LYS A 195 -21.52 -5.52 11.23
CA LYS A 195 -20.65 -6.69 11.01
C LYS A 195 -19.24 -6.26 10.70
N GLU A 196 -18.27 -7.11 11.03
CA GLU A 196 -16.87 -6.83 10.77
C GLU A 196 -16.09 -8.11 10.45
N ILE A 197 -14.93 -7.93 9.81
CA ILE A 197 -13.94 -8.95 9.55
C ILE A 197 -12.54 -8.38 9.81
N THR A 198 -11.68 -9.19 10.42
CA THR A 198 -10.27 -8.86 10.61
C THR A 198 -9.42 -9.71 9.68
N ILE A 199 -8.55 -9.09 8.90
CA ILE A 199 -7.69 -9.72 7.92
C ILE A 199 -6.23 -9.45 8.34
N LYS A 200 -5.51 -10.54 8.60
CA LYS A 200 -4.06 -10.49 8.84
C LYS A 200 -3.37 -10.64 7.48
N ARG A 201 -2.50 -9.71 7.17
CA ARG A 201 -1.69 -9.68 5.93
C ARG A 201 -0.33 -10.29 6.17
#